data_1723fdb39e534fe238611567434a2733
#
_entry.id   1723fdb39e534fe238611567434a2733
#
_cell.length_a   1.000
_cell.length_b   1.000
_cell.length_c   1.000
_cell.angle_alpha   90.00
_cell.angle_beta   90.00
_cell.angle_gamma   90.00
#
_symmetry.space_group_name_H-M   'P 1'
#
loop_
_entity.id
_entity.type
_entity.pdbx_description
1 polymer ?
#
loop_
_entity_poly.entity_id
_entity_poly.type
_entity_poly.pdbx_seq_one_letter_code
_entity_poly.pdbx_strand_id
1 'polypeptide(L)'
;MITSTDPIADMLSRIRNAIAVRKSEVSMPHSKSKEAVARLLQKNGFLSAVSVSDATIGKTLTVTINSETDNARITEIKRLSKPGRRYYTKSKEIPTVKRGRGVVIVSTSKGMMTGVEAKNQGVGGELICQVY
;
A
#
# COMPACT_ATOMS: atom_id res chain seq x y z
N MET A 1 -4.20 -12.39 -25.41
CA MET A 1 -4.80 -11.30 -24.68
C MET A 1 -3.96 -10.96 -23.45
N ILE A 2 -3.60 -9.73 -23.36
CA ILE A 2 -2.85 -9.29 -22.20
C ILE A 2 -3.64 -8.19 -21.52
N THR A 3 -3.97 -8.44 -20.28
CA THR A 3 -4.54 -7.39 -19.46
C THR A 3 -3.41 -6.64 -18.80
N SER A 4 -3.50 -5.34 -18.77
CA SER A 4 -2.57 -4.57 -17.97
C SER A 4 -2.74 -4.99 -16.52
N THR A 5 -1.62 -5.29 -15.88
CA THR A 5 -1.63 -5.72 -14.49
C THR A 5 -1.29 -4.55 -13.59
N ASP A 6 -2.03 -4.44 -12.49
CA ASP A 6 -1.71 -3.50 -11.43
C ASP A 6 -1.54 -4.31 -10.14
N PRO A 7 -0.32 -4.78 -9.85
CA PRO A 7 -0.09 -5.61 -8.67
C PRO A 7 -0.46 -4.91 -7.36
N ILE A 8 -0.26 -3.61 -7.30
CA ILE A 8 -0.61 -2.84 -6.10
C ILE A 8 -2.12 -2.81 -5.92
N ALA A 9 -2.87 -2.53 -7.00
CA ALA A 9 -4.33 -2.53 -6.92
C ALA A 9 -4.87 -3.89 -6.52
N ASP A 10 -4.29 -4.97 -7.04
CA ASP A 10 -4.66 -6.33 -6.65
C ASP A 10 -4.43 -6.56 -5.16
N MET A 11 -3.28 -6.17 -4.63
CA MET A 11 -2.99 -6.28 -3.21
C MET A 11 -4.00 -5.48 -2.37
N LEU A 12 -4.27 -4.24 -2.74
CA LEU A 12 -5.21 -3.41 -2.01
C LEU A 12 -6.62 -4.01 -2.03
N SER A 13 -7.03 -4.57 -3.15
CA SER A 13 -8.33 -5.25 -3.25
C SER A 13 -8.40 -6.49 -2.36
N ARG A 14 -7.33 -7.27 -2.31
CA ARG A 14 -7.27 -8.45 -1.43
C ARG A 14 -7.35 -8.06 0.03
N ILE A 15 -6.67 -6.99 0.43
CA ILE A 15 -6.74 -6.47 1.80
C ILE A 15 -8.16 -5.99 2.10
N ARG A 16 -8.75 -5.23 1.20
CA ARG A 16 -10.11 -4.71 1.37
C ARG A 16 -11.12 -5.85 1.52
N ASN A 17 -11.03 -6.85 0.67
CA ASN A 17 -11.94 -8.00 0.72
C ASN A 17 -11.75 -8.81 2.00
N ALA A 18 -10.51 -8.98 2.45
CA ALA A 18 -10.23 -9.69 3.70
C ALA A 18 -10.82 -8.96 4.89
N ILE A 19 -10.73 -7.63 4.93
CA ILE A 19 -11.35 -6.83 5.99
C ILE A 19 -12.86 -7.02 5.98
N ALA A 20 -13.47 -7.01 4.80
CA ALA A 20 -14.92 -7.15 4.67
C ALA A 20 -15.44 -8.49 5.19
N VAL A 21 -14.68 -9.56 5.03
CA VAL A 21 -15.05 -10.89 5.53
C VAL A 21 -14.36 -11.24 6.85
N ARG A 22 -13.72 -10.26 7.48
CA ARG A 22 -13.07 -10.38 8.79
C ARG A 22 -11.93 -11.41 8.84
N LYS A 23 -11.20 -11.54 7.75
CA LYS A 23 -9.96 -12.31 7.75
C LYS A 23 -8.83 -11.45 8.28
N SER A 24 -7.93 -12.05 9.07
CA SER A 24 -6.82 -11.32 9.65
C SER A 24 -5.57 -11.34 8.78
N GLU A 25 -5.52 -12.21 7.78
CA GLU A 25 -4.29 -12.43 7.00
C GLU A 25 -4.62 -12.67 5.53
N VAL A 26 -3.73 -12.18 4.65
CA VAL A 26 -3.85 -12.36 3.20
C VAL A 26 -2.49 -12.76 2.64
N SER A 27 -2.48 -13.76 1.78
CA SER A 27 -1.27 -14.19 1.07
C SER A 27 -1.43 -13.93 -0.42
N MET A 28 -0.33 -13.59 -1.09
CA MET A 28 -0.33 -13.28 -2.50
C MET A 28 1.07 -13.48 -3.09
N PRO A 29 1.19 -13.60 -4.41
CA PRO A 29 2.52 -13.62 -5.03
C PRO A 29 3.29 -12.35 -4.71
N HIS A 30 4.56 -12.49 -4.39
CA HIS A 30 5.40 -11.37 -4.02
C HIS A 30 5.77 -10.50 -5.22
N SER A 31 5.88 -9.17 -4.98
CA SER A 31 6.58 -8.26 -5.86
C SER A 31 7.22 -7.17 -5.00
N LYS A 32 8.28 -6.56 -5.51
CA LYS A 32 8.99 -5.52 -4.75
C LYS A 32 8.10 -4.33 -4.45
N SER A 33 7.25 -3.94 -5.39
CA SER A 33 6.35 -2.81 -5.20
C SER A 33 5.28 -3.12 -4.15
N LYS A 34 4.71 -4.31 -4.17
CA LYS A 34 3.73 -4.72 -3.16
C LYS A 34 4.36 -4.74 -1.77
N GLU A 35 5.54 -5.32 -1.66
CA GLU A 35 6.23 -5.37 -0.37
C GLU A 35 6.54 -3.98 0.15
N ALA A 36 7.01 -3.07 -0.71
CA ALA A 36 7.32 -1.70 -0.31
C ALA A 36 6.09 -0.99 0.24
N VAL A 37 4.95 -1.10 -0.45
CA VAL A 37 3.70 -0.50 0.01
C VAL A 37 3.24 -1.13 1.33
N ALA A 38 3.28 -2.45 1.42
CA ALA A 38 2.85 -3.15 2.62
C ALA A 38 3.70 -2.79 3.84
N ARG A 39 5.00 -2.68 3.67
CA ARG A 39 5.89 -2.29 4.78
C ARG A 39 5.67 -0.85 5.22
N LEU A 40 5.36 0.06 4.30
CA LEU A 40 5.00 1.43 4.67
C LEU A 40 3.69 1.45 5.45
N LEU A 41 2.70 0.67 5.06
CA LEU A 41 1.45 0.57 5.80
C LEU A 41 1.67 -0.04 7.19
N GLN A 42 2.54 -1.03 7.32
CA GLN A 42 2.90 -1.60 8.60
C GLN A 42 3.59 -0.56 9.50
N LYS A 43 4.55 0.17 8.96
CA LYS A 43 5.29 1.19 9.69
C LYS A 43 4.38 2.29 10.21
N ASN A 44 3.31 2.59 9.47
CA ASN A 44 2.36 3.64 9.85
C ASN A 44 1.17 3.11 10.66
N GLY A 45 1.20 1.84 11.06
CA GLY A 45 0.23 1.29 11.98
C GLY A 45 -1.05 0.75 11.35
N PHE A 46 -1.12 0.66 10.02
CA PHE A 46 -2.31 0.14 9.33
C PHE A 46 -2.32 -1.38 9.20
N LEU A 47 -1.15 -2.00 9.22
CA LEU A 47 -1.01 -3.46 9.17
C LEU A 47 -0.20 -3.92 10.38
N SER A 48 -0.49 -5.14 10.86
CA SER A 48 0.20 -5.68 12.02
C SER A 48 1.55 -6.28 11.66
N ALA A 49 1.63 -6.99 10.53
CA ALA A 49 2.86 -7.65 10.14
C ALA A 49 2.91 -7.82 8.62
N VAL A 50 4.13 -7.90 8.11
CA VAL A 50 4.40 -8.21 6.71
C VAL A 50 5.54 -9.21 6.68
N SER A 51 5.34 -10.32 5.97
CA SER A 51 6.38 -11.34 5.85
C SER A 51 6.49 -11.81 4.41
N VAL A 52 7.68 -12.25 4.04
CA VAL A 52 7.95 -12.82 2.74
C VAL A 52 8.52 -14.21 2.95
N SER A 53 7.91 -15.20 2.34
CA SER A 53 8.41 -16.58 2.40
C SER A 53 8.85 -17.03 1.03
N ASP A 54 9.95 -17.79 0.98
CA ASP A 54 10.43 -18.39 -0.25
C ASP A 54 9.67 -19.68 -0.50
N ALA A 55 9.16 -19.84 -1.72
CA ALA A 55 8.53 -21.06 -2.16
C ALA A 55 9.31 -21.63 -3.33
N THR A 56 9.04 -22.88 -3.66
CA THR A 56 9.72 -23.57 -4.76
C THR A 56 9.50 -22.85 -6.09
N ILE A 57 8.37 -22.19 -6.26
CA ILE A 57 7.98 -21.52 -7.51
C ILE A 57 7.80 -20.01 -7.26
N GLY A 58 8.71 -19.39 -6.51
CA GLY A 58 8.66 -17.95 -6.28
C GLY A 58 8.40 -17.60 -4.82
N LYS A 59 8.26 -16.32 -4.56
CA LYS A 59 8.07 -15.83 -3.20
C LYS A 59 6.60 -15.52 -2.94
N THR A 60 6.18 -15.71 -1.71
CA THR A 60 4.84 -15.37 -1.25
C THR A 60 4.92 -14.24 -0.24
N LEU A 61 4.12 -13.21 -0.48
CA LEU A 61 3.97 -12.08 0.43
C LEU A 61 2.75 -12.34 1.30
N THR A 62 2.93 -12.33 2.61
CA THR A 62 1.84 -12.48 3.56
C THR A 62 1.70 -11.21 4.37
N VAL A 63 0.49 -10.67 4.40
CA VAL A 63 0.15 -9.44 5.10
C VAL A 63 -0.82 -9.77 6.22
N THR A 64 -0.47 -9.42 7.44
CA THR A 64 -1.37 -9.56 8.60
C THR A 64 -2.04 -8.23 8.87
N ILE A 65 -3.35 -8.20 8.75
CA ILE A 65 -4.16 -6.98 8.88
C ILE A 65 -4.31 -6.60 10.35
N ASN A 66 -4.71 -7.55 11.18
CA ASN A 66 -4.94 -7.33 12.60
C ASN A 66 -4.78 -8.65 13.36
N SER A 67 -4.74 -8.57 14.68
CA SER A 67 -4.83 -9.77 15.50
C SER A 67 -6.28 -10.26 15.51
N GLU A 68 -6.48 -11.52 15.88
CA GLU A 68 -7.84 -12.09 15.91
C GLU A 68 -8.78 -11.37 16.86
N THR A 69 -8.23 -10.67 17.85
CA THR A 69 -9.01 -9.98 18.87
C THR A 69 -9.25 -8.51 18.54
N ASP A 70 -8.51 -7.94 17.57
CA ASP A 70 -8.59 -6.52 17.26
C ASP A 70 -9.36 -6.29 15.95
N ASN A 71 -9.93 -5.10 15.83
CA ASN A 71 -10.53 -4.66 14.59
C ASN A 71 -9.45 -4.16 13.61
N ALA A 72 -9.73 -4.25 12.32
CA ALA A 72 -8.83 -3.70 11.31
C ALA A 72 -8.69 -2.19 11.50
N ARG A 73 -7.48 -1.69 11.37
CA ARG A 73 -7.19 -0.26 11.51
C ARG A 73 -7.43 0.53 10.22
N ILE A 74 -7.66 -0.19 9.14
CA ILE A 74 -7.92 0.41 7.83
C ILE A 74 -9.41 0.60 7.69
N THR A 75 -9.83 1.84 7.44
CA THR A 75 -11.22 2.18 7.15
C THR A 75 -11.46 2.26 5.67
N GLU A 76 -10.52 2.85 4.92
CA GLU A 76 -10.63 2.99 3.49
C GLU A 76 -9.26 2.85 2.82
N ILE A 77 -9.24 2.16 1.68
CA ILE A 77 -8.08 2.03 0.81
C ILE A 77 -8.49 2.50 -0.57
N LYS A 78 -7.71 3.40 -1.16
CA LYS A 78 -7.98 3.91 -2.50
C LYS A 78 -6.72 3.91 -3.35
N ARG A 79 -6.79 3.28 -4.51
CA ARG A 79 -5.74 3.34 -5.52
C ARG A 79 -5.85 4.67 -6.26
N LEU A 80 -4.78 5.44 -6.32
CA LEU A 80 -4.78 6.75 -6.96
C LEU A 80 -4.28 6.70 -8.39
N SER A 81 -3.06 6.23 -8.60
CA SER A 81 -2.48 6.09 -9.94
C SER A 81 -2.80 4.72 -10.50
N LYS A 82 -3.09 4.63 -11.80
CA LYS A 82 -3.43 3.38 -12.48
C LYS A 82 -2.56 3.23 -13.73
N PRO A 83 -2.34 2.01 -14.24
CA PRO A 83 -1.50 1.83 -15.42
C PRO A 83 -1.92 2.68 -16.63
N GLY A 84 -3.21 2.87 -16.83
CA GLY A 84 -3.73 3.69 -17.93
C GLY A 84 -3.83 5.17 -17.62
N ARG A 85 -3.59 5.55 -16.39
CA ARG A 85 -3.74 6.94 -15.95
C ARG A 85 -2.87 7.20 -14.72
N ARG A 86 -1.61 7.52 -14.97
CA ARG A 86 -0.65 7.81 -13.89
C ARG A 86 -0.92 9.19 -13.31
N TYR A 87 -0.78 9.30 -12.00
CA TYR A 87 -1.05 10.52 -11.27
C TYR A 87 0.24 10.99 -10.58
N TYR A 88 0.83 12.09 -11.09
CA TYR A 88 2.06 12.65 -10.55
C TYR A 88 1.79 13.96 -9.84
N THR A 89 2.61 14.28 -8.85
CA THR A 89 2.49 15.53 -8.13
C THR A 89 3.85 16.03 -7.64
N LYS A 90 3.93 17.33 -7.40
CA LYS A 90 5.10 17.96 -6.81
C LYS A 90 5.03 17.82 -5.29
N SER A 91 6.20 17.91 -4.62
CA SER A 91 6.27 17.74 -3.17
C SER A 91 5.30 18.65 -2.39
N LYS A 92 5.16 19.89 -2.84
CA LYS A 92 4.30 20.86 -2.17
C LYS A 92 2.80 20.58 -2.36
N GLU A 93 2.45 19.81 -3.37
CA GLU A 93 1.06 19.55 -3.73
C GLU A 93 0.57 18.18 -3.29
N ILE A 94 1.39 17.42 -2.56
CA ILE A 94 1.00 16.10 -2.07
C ILE A 94 -0.15 16.29 -1.06
N PRO A 95 -1.30 15.61 -1.30
CA PRO A 95 -2.45 15.78 -0.44
C PRO A 95 -2.24 15.20 0.95
N THR A 96 -2.94 15.75 1.92
CA THR A 96 -3.01 15.21 3.27
C THR A 96 -4.33 14.48 3.42
N VAL A 97 -4.29 13.26 3.97
CA VAL A 97 -5.48 12.42 4.13
C VAL A 97 -6.00 12.55 5.55
N LYS A 98 -7.29 12.90 5.68
CA LYS A 98 -7.96 12.99 6.98
C LYS A 98 -7.17 13.75 8.04
N ARG A 99 -6.65 14.93 7.68
CA ARG A 99 -5.87 15.79 8.58
C ARG A 99 -4.68 15.09 9.23
N GLY A 100 -4.02 14.21 8.47
CA GLY A 100 -2.86 13.49 8.96
C GLY A 100 -3.15 12.15 9.61
N ARG A 101 -4.42 11.75 9.72
CA ARG A 101 -4.77 10.43 10.26
C ARG A 101 -4.54 9.31 9.27
N GLY A 102 -4.59 9.63 7.99
CA GLY A 102 -4.31 8.69 6.93
C GLY A 102 -2.94 8.91 6.32
N VAL A 103 -2.61 8.10 5.34
CA VAL A 103 -1.32 8.16 4.66
C VAL A 103 -1.51 8.08 3.16
N VAL A 104 -0.72 8.87 2.43
CA VAL A 104 -0.56 8.75 0.99
C VAL A 104 0.80 8.11 0.74
N ILE A 105 0.85 7.11 -0.11
CA ILE A 105 2.10 6.48 -0.51
C ILE A 105 2.51 7.02 -1.87
N VAL A 106 3.74 7.48 -1.97
CA VAL A 106 4.29 8.13 -3.16
C VAL A 106 5.51 7.36 -3.64
N SER A 107 5.57 7.11 -4.94
CA SER A 107 6.75 6.54 -5.58
C SER A 107 7.61 7.68 -6.10
N THR A 108 8.80 7.83 -5.54
CA THR A 108 9.71 8.92 -5.87
C THR A 108 10.99 8.37 -6.47
N SER A 109 11.84 9.27 -6.97
CA SER A 109 13.17 8.89 -7.46
C SER A 109 14.03 8.29 -6.34
N LYS A 110 13.70 8.54 -5.09
CA LYS A 110 14.40 7.98 -3.92
C LYS A 110 13.72 6.75 -3.35
N GLY A 111 12.67 6.23 -4.02
CA GLY A 111 11.96 5.04 -3.62
C GLY A 111 10.53 5.32 -3.15
N MET A 112 9.88 4.28 -2.68
CA MET A 112 8.54 4.41 -2.11
C MET A 112 8.63 5.06 -0.73
N MET A 113 7.74 6.02 -0.47
CA MET A 113 7.69 6.69 0.83
C MET A 113 6.30 7.25 1.08
N THR A 114 6.06 7.70 2.30
CA THR A 114 4.80 8.38 2.62
C THR A 114 4.83 9.81 2.10
N GLY A 115 3.66 10.42 1.96
CA GLY A 115 3.56 11.81 1.52
C GLY A 115 4.28 12.76 2.47
N VAL A 116 4.24 12.49 3.77
CA VAL A 116 4.93 13.31 4.76
C VAL A 116 6.45 13.24 4.56
N GLU A 117 6.98 12.03 4.36
CA GLU A 117 8.41 11.87 4.09
C GLU A 117 8.82 12.55 2.80
N ALA A 118 8.00 12.43 1.75
CA ALA A 118 8.29 13.07 0.46
C ALA A 118 8.32 14.59 0.59
N LYS A 119 7.37 15.17 1.32
CA LYS A 119 7.34 16.62 1.58
C LYS A 119 8.58 17.06 2.36
N ASN A 120 8.97 16.30 3.39
CA ASN A 120 10.13 16.62 4.20
C ASN A 120 11.42 16.56 3.39
N GLN A 121 11.50 15.66 2.41
CA GLN A 121 12.67 15.55 1.55
C GLN A 121 12.60 16.46 0.32
N GLY A 122 11.47 17.15 0.13
CA GLY A 122 11.30 18.03 -1.02
C GLY A 122 11.21 17.32 -2.36
N VAL A 123 10.71 16.08 -2.38
CA VAL A 123 10.59 15.30 -3.61
C VAL A 123 9.13 15.04 -3.92
N GLY A 124 8.79 15.09 -5.20
CA GLY A 124 7.49 14.68 -5.69
C GLY A 124 7.58 13.33 -6.36
N GLY A 125 6.47 12.84 -6.87
CA GLY A 125 6.44 11.57 -7.56
C GLY A 125 5.04 11.13 -7.92
N GLU A 126 4.89 9.84 -8.16
CA GLU A 126 3.62 9.24 -8.50
C GLU A 126 2.84 8.91 -7.23
N LEU A 127 1.60 9.39 -7.16
CA LEU A 127 0.71 9.06 -6.04
C LEU A 127 0.18 7.65 -6.25
N ILE A 128 0.59 6.73 -5.40
CA ILE A 128 0.25 5.31 -5.54
C ILE A 128 -1.12 5.01 -4.95
N CYS A 129 -1.32 5.31 -3.69
CA CYS A 129 -2.57 5.02 -3.00
C CYS A 129 -2.70 5.89 -1.75
N GLN A 130 -3.92 5.90 -1.21
CA GLN A 130 -4.16 6.52 0.09
C GLN A 130 -4.93 5.55 0.97
N VAL A 131 -4.63 5.59 2.26
CA VAL A 131 -5.20 4.68 3.25
C VAL A 131 -5.53 5.48 4.52
N TYR A 132 -6.68 5.21 5.09
CA TYR A 132 -7.00 5.72 6.43
C TYR A 132 -7.92 4.79 7.20
#